data_ae9c7d1b8a079fd62decc5d80f5ea6e1
#
_entry.id   ae9c7d1b8a079fd62decc5d80f5ea6e1
#
_cell.length_a   1.000
_cell.length_b   1.000
_cell.length_c   1.000
_cell.angle_alpha   90.00
_cell.angle_beta   90.00
_cell.angle_gamma   90.00
#
_symmetry.space_group_name_H-M   'P 1'
#
loop_
_entity.id
_entity.type
_entity.pdbx_description
1 polymer ?
#
loop_
_entity_poly.entity_id
_entity_poly.type
_entity_poly.pdbx_seq_one_letter_code
_entity_poly.pdbx_strand_id
1 'polypeptide(L)'
;MIASRIALFLLGLSLAVSPAMAKKAPPPLAPVSILPTVVNPDPTVAPENVVYLDLSNGGRVTLRLMPEWAPNHVERIKTLVKQSFYNGVIFHRVIDGFMAQTGDPTGTGGGGSKLPDLKAEFNPMPHLRGTLSMARTDSPDSANSQFFIVFYPRFALDRKYTVFGRVIGGMGVVDTIERGEPPEHPTKIIQASMATDNLPRPVLAPPAVMPTAVTADQLSNSKSN
;
A
#
# COMPACT_ATOMS: atom_id res chain seq x y z
N MET A 1 -72.98 75.51 -30.69
CA MET A 1 -71.53 75.69 -30.87
C MET A 1 -70.84 74.95 -29.77
N ILE A 2 -70.39 73.73 -30.04
CA ILE A 2 -69.77 72.87 -29.06
C ILE A 2 -68.33 72.52 -29.55
N ALA A 3 -67.38 73.02 -28.83
CA ALA A 3 -65.95 72.80 -29.17
C ALA A 3 -65.46 71.50 -28.47
N SER A 4 -65.12 70.51 -29.25
CA SER A 4 -64.57 69.24 -28.76
C SER A 4 -63.06 69.38 -28.55
N ARG A 5 -62.60 69.10 -27.31
CA ARG A 5 -61.18 69.03 -26.96
C ARG A 5 -60.75 67.60 -27.06
N ILE A 6 -59.86 67.32 -28.01
CA ILE A 6 -59.17 66.01 -28.13
C ILE A 6 -57.94 66.10 -27.23
N ALA A 7 -57.91 65.23 -26.18
CA ALA A 7 -56.75 65.03 -25.34
C ALA A 7 -55.85 63.93 -25.93
N LEU A 8 -54.64 64.25 -26.29
CA LEU A 8 -53.65 63.32 -26.80
C LEU A 8 -52.89 62.67 -25.62
N PHE A 9 -53.15 61.36 -25.37
CA PHE A 9 -52.36 60.62 -24.41
C PHE A 9 -51.05 60.13 -25.05
N LEU A 10 -49.94 60.67 -24.64
CA LEU A 10 -48.62 60.15 -24.96
C LEU A 10 -48.29 59.01 -23.98
N LEU A 11 -48.31 57.77 -24.47
CA LEU A 11 -47.91 56.60 -23.74
C LEU A 11 -46.38 56.53 -23.76
N GLY A 12 -45.73 56.92 -22.67
CA GLY A 12 -44.27 56.77 -22.47
C GLY A 12 -43.88 55.31 -22.18
N LEU A 13 -43.29 54.70 -23.16
CA LEU A 13 -42.71 53.35 -23.00
C LEU A 13 -41.34 53.44 -22.29
N SER A 14 -41.29 53.25 -20.97
CA SER A 14 -40.02 53.17 -20.22
C SER A 14 -39.44 51.80 -20.39
N LEU A 15 -38.33 51.70 -21.16
CA LEU A 15 -37.48 50.52 -21.21
C LEU A 15 -36.76 50.40 -19.86
N ALA A 16 -37.17 49.44 -19.03
CA ALA A 16 -36.44 48.99 -17.85
C ALA A 16 -35.22 48.19 -18.32
N VAL A 17 -34.04 48.79 -18.27
CA VAL A 17 -32.75 48.06 -18.44
C VAL A 17 -32.50 47.28 -17.18
N SER A 18 -32.70 45.95 -17.24
CA SER A 18 -32.33 45.05 -16.15
C SER A 18 -30.80 45.05 -16.00
N PRO A 19 -30.25 45.23 -14.79
CA PRO A 19 -28.82 45.10 -14.58
C PRO A 19 -28.39 43.65 -14.86
N ALA A 20 -27.53 43.47 -15.86
CA ALA A 20 -26.90 42.17 -16.13
C ALA A 20 -26.18 41.70 -14.86
N MET A 21 -26.66 40.61 -14.29
CA MET A 21 -25.95 39.92 -13.18
C MET A 21 -24.55 39.55 -13.65
N ALA A 22 -23.54 40.29 -13.19
CA ALA A 22 -22.14 39.94 -13.41
C ALA A 22 -21.91 38.52 -12.81
N LYS A 23 -21.68 37.53 -13.66
CA LYS A 23 -21.30 36.18 -13.27
C LYS A 23 -20.03 36.30 -12.44
N LYS A 24 -20.13 36.02 -11.13
CA LYS A 24 -18.98 35.97 -10.23
C LYS A 24 -17.93 35.03 -10.83
N ALA A 25 -16.73 35.51 -11.04
CA ALA A 25 -15.64 34.68 -11.53
C ALA A 25 -15.47 33.45 -10.62
N PRO A 26 -15.22 32.25 -11.17
CA PRO A 26 -14.97 31.07 -10.36
C PRO A 26 -13.77 31.36 -9.45
N PRO A 27 -13.78 30.84 -8.20
CA PRO A 27 -12.67 31.01 -7.29
C PRO A 27 -11.38 30.46 -7.94
N PRO A 28 -10.19 31.06 -7.65
CA PRO A 28 -8.92 30.52 -8.13
C PRO A 28 -8.82 29.04 -7.77
N LEU A 29 -8.40 28.21 -8.73
CA LEU A 29 -8.12 26.80 -8.47
C LEU A 29 -7.09 26.72 -7.33
N ALA A 30 -7.39 25.94 -6.30
CA ALA A 30 -6.42 25.64 -5.26
C ALA A 30 -5.13 25.09 -5.91
N PRO A 31 -3.94 25.42 -5.39
CA PRO A 31 -2.69 24.93 -5.94
C PRO A 31 -2.74 23.40 -5.98
N VAL A 32 -2.54 22.83 -7.17
CA VAL A 32 -2.46 21.38 -7.34
C VAL A 32 -1.22 20.94 -6.58
N SER A 33 -1.41 20.26 -5.46
CA SER A 33 -0.30 19.61 -4.76
C SER A 33 0.23 18.48 -5.65
N ILE A 34 1.41 18.72 -6.25
CA ILE A 34 2.10 17.72 -7.07
C ILE A 34 2.75 16.75 -6.09
N LEU A 35 2.17 15.54 -5.96
CA LEU A 35 2.78 14.49 -5.15
C LEU A 35 4.14 14.10 -5.75
N PRO A 36 5.18 13.89 -4.92
CA PRO A 36 6.47 13.41 -5.42
C PRO A 36 6.31 12.04 -6.06
N THR A 37 6.70 11.91 -7.32
CA THR A 37 6.64 10.65 -8.07
C THR A 37 7.94 9.86 -7.97
N VAL A 38 9.04 10.53 -7.65
CA VAL A 38 10.37 9.93 -7.50
C VAL A 38 10.56 9.49 -6.04
N VAL A 39 10.89 8.21 -5.87
CA VAL A 39 11.18 7.63 -4.56
C VAL A 39 12.70 7.57 -4.38
N ASN A 40 13.20 8.19 -3.31
CA ASN A 40 14.64 8.13 -3.00
C ASN A 40 15.02 6.70 -2.59
N PRO A 41 15.97 6.03 -3.28
CA PRO A 41 16.40 4.68 -2.95
C PRO A 41 17.38 4.60 -1.78
N ASP A 42 17.95 5.72 -1.33
CA ASP A 42 18.92 5.73 -0.23
C ASP A 42 18.21 5.58 1.13
N PRO A 43 18.38 4.47 1.85
CA PRO A 43 17.71 4.24 3.12
C PRO A 43 18.17 5.18 4.25
N THR A 44 19.28 5.89 4.09
CA THR A 44 19.79 6.85 5.09
C THR A 44 19.11 8.21 5.01
N VAL A 45 18.44 8.49 3.90
CA VAL A 45 17.64 9.71 3.73
C VAL A 45 16.24 9.46 4.30
N ALA A 46 15.77 10.31 5.22
CA ALA A 46 14.51 10.17 5.94
C ALA A 46 14.29 8.74 6.51
N PRO A 47 15.22 8.24 7.36
CA PRO A 47 15.18 6.85 7.87
C PRO A 47 13.93 6.55 8.70
N GLU A 48 13.24 7.58 9.22
CA GLU A 48 11.94 7.46 9.90
C GLU A 48 10.81 7.02 8.95
N ASN A 49 11.05 7.00 7.64
CA ASN A 49 10.15 6.49 6.61
C ASN A 49 10.68 5.22 5.93
N VAL A 50 11.67 4.55 6.54
CA VAL A 50 12.23 3.30 6.04
C VAL A 50 11.93 2.16 7.00
N VAL A 51 11.43 1.06 6.45
CA VAL A 51 11.15 -0.19 7.16
C VAL A 51 12.02 -1.31 6.57
N TYR A 52 12.62 -2.10 7.44
CA TYR A 52 13.27 -3.35 7.09
C TYR A 52 12.35 -4.52 7.40
N LEU A 53 12.20 -5.44 6.45
CA LEU A 53 11.60 -6.75 6.66
C LEU A 53 12.68 -7.81 6.48
N ASP A 54 13.06 -8.48 7.54
CA ASP A 54 13.92 -9.65 7.50
C ASP A 54 13.05 -10.90 7.35
N LEU A 55 13.25 -11.64 6.27
CA LEU A 55 12.39 -12.76 5.90
C LEU A 55 13.03 -14.12 6.20
N SER A 56 12.21 -15.14 6.42
CA SER A 56 12.65 -16.50 6.72
C SER A 56 13.41 -17.18 5.57
N ASN A 57 13.30 -16.66 4.34
CA ASN A 57 14.11 -17.07 3.19
C ASN A 57 15.54 -16.50 3.20
N GLY A 58 15.95 -15.83 4.29
CA GLY A 58 17.32 -15.35 4.51
C GLY A 58 17.60 -13.95 4.01
N GLY A 59 16.64 -13.27 3.41
CA GLY A 59 16.83 -11.95 2.83
C GLY A 59 16.24 -10.80 3.64
N ARG A 60 16.76 -9.58 3.41
CA ARG A 60 16.17 -8.31 3.88
C ARG A 60 15.55 -7.59 2.72
N VAL A 61 14.31 -7.14 2.92
CA VAL A 61 13.60 -6.23 2.01
C VAL A 61 13.55 -4.85 2.66
N THR A 62 13.93 -3.82 1.92
CA THR A 62 13.92 -2.42 2.37
C THR A 62 12.75 -1.69 1.73
N LEU A 63 11.87 -1.16 2.55
CA LEU A 63 10.67 -0.45 2.15
C LEU A 63 10.84 1.04 2.41
N ARG A 64 10.51 1.86 1.42
CA ARG A 64 10.33 3.31 1.57
C ARG A 64 8.85 3.61 1.68
N LEU A 65 8.44 4.14 2.82
CA LEU A 65 7.08 4.64 3.04
C LEU A 65 7.00 6.08 2.54
N MET A 66 5.86 6.46 1.98
CA MET A 66 5.63 7.76 1.37
C MET A 66 4.44 8.46 2.05
N PRO A 67 4.69 9.21 3.16
CA PRO A 67 3.63 9.92 3.88
C PRO A 67 2.83 10.89 3.02
N GLU A 68 3.47 11.43 1.98
CA GLU A 68 2.83 12.37 1.04
C GLU A 68 1.77 11.68 0.17
N TRP A 69 1.87 10.35 -0.02
CA TRP A 69 0.91 9.57 -0.81
C TRP A 69 -0.29 9.11 0.01
N ALA A 70 -0.03 8.66 1.25
CA ALA A 70 -1.03 8.06 2.13
C ALA A 70 -0.63 8.22 3.61
N PRO A 71 -0.79 9.42 4.20
CA PRO A 71 -0.29 9.73 5.53
C PRO A 71 -0.83 8.79 6.62
N ASN A 72 -2.13 8.50 6.63
CA ASN A 72 -2.73 7.66 7.67
C ASN A 72 -2.31 6.19 7.52
N HIS A 73 -2.17 5.69 6.30
CA HIS A 73 -1.70 4.32 6.05
C HIS A 73 -0.23 4.17 6.42
N VAL A 74 0.61 5.15 6.08
CA VAL A 74 2.03 5.15 6.48
C VAL A 74 2.15 5.16 8.01
N GLU A 75 1.40 5.98 8.72
CA GLU A 75 1.43 6.02 10.17
C GLU A 75 0.94 4.69 10.79
N ARG A 76 -0.08 4.05 10.19
CA ARG A 76 -0.53 2.72 10.58
C ARG A 76 0.58 1.67 10.46
N ILE A 77 1.28 1.63 9.33
CA ILE A 77 2.38 0.68 9.11
C ILE A 77 3.49 0.92 10.13
N LYS A 78 3.91 2.18 10.35
CA LYS A 78 4.93 2.54 11.35
C LYS A 78 4.52 2.10 12.76
N THR A 79 3.28 2.37 13.15
CA THR A 79 2.73 1.97 14.45
C THR A 79 2.81 0.46 14.65
N LEU A 80 2.36 -0.30 13.66
CA LEU A 80 2.37 -1.77 13.72
C LEU A 80 3.79 -2.35 13.70
N VAL A 81 4.72 -1.76 12.94
CA VAL A 81 6.14 -2.15 12.97
C VAL A 81 6.74 -1.92 14.36
N LYS A 82 6.55 -0.74 14.96
CA LYS A 82 7.03 -0.43 16.32
C LYS A 82 6.42 -1.34 17.40
N GLN A 83 5.22 -1.85 17.19
CA GLN A 83 4.56 -2.82 18.07
C GLN A 83 5.01 -4.27 17.78
N SER A 84 5.98 -4.50 16.88
CA SER A 84 6.39 -5.82 16.42
C SER A 84 5.24 -6.69 15.88
N PHE A 85 4.14 -6.06 15.46
CA PHE A 85 2.93 -6.74 14.98
C PHE A 85 3.20 -7.67 13.82
N TYR A 86 4.10 -7.29 12.91
CA TYR A 86 4.42 -8.08 11.72
C TYR A 86 5.39 -9.24 11.98
N ASN A 87 6.01 -9.33 13.17
CA ASN A 87 6.95 -10.40 13.49
C ASN A 87 6.22 -11.76 13.56
N GLY A 88 6.71 -12.73 12.81
CA GLY A 88 6.09 -14.06 12.68
C GLY A 88 4.96 -14.14 11.64
N VAL A 89 4.48 -13.01 11.12
CA VAL A 89 3.39 -12.99 10.13
C VAL A 89 3.87 -13.56 8.80
N ILE A 90 3.04 -14.40 8.18
CA ILE A 90 3.34 -15.06 6.91
C ILE A 90 2.88 -14.23 5.70
N PHE A 91 3.47 -14.51 4.55
CA PHE A 91 2.86 -14.18 3.27
C PHE A 91 1.84 -15.27 2.94
N HIS A 92 0.58 -15.01 3.25
CA HIS A 92 -0.51 -15.98 3.17
C HIS A 92 -1.13 -16.10 1.78
N ARG A 93 -0.89 -15.13 0.90
CA ARG A 93 -1.39 -15.12 -0.49
C ARG A 93 -0.35 -14.59 -1.43
N VAL A 94 0.21 -15.46 -2.28
CA VAL A 94 1.31 -15.11 -3.17
C VAL A 94 1.01 -15.64 -4.57
N ILE A 95 0.60 -14.72 -5.45
CA ILE A 95 0.20 -15.05 -6.83
C ILE A 95 1.33 -14.68 -7.77
N ASP A 96 1.82 -15.68 -8.51
CA ASP A 96 2.86 -15.44 -9.52
C ASP A 96 2.40 -14.42 -10.57
N GLY A 97 3.34 -13.61 -11.04
CA GLY A 97 3.02 -12.54 -11.99
C GLY A 97 2.12 -11.43 -11.45
N PHE A 98 1.77 -11.45 -10.14
CA PHE A 98 0.93 -10.44 -9.54
C PHE A 98 1.54 -9.84 -8.27
N MET A 99 1.42 -10.47 -7.11
CA MET A 99 1.81 -9.86 -5.84
C MET A 99 2.07 -10.89 -4.72
N ALA A 100 2.76 -10.46 -3.66
CA ALA A 100 2.87 -11.15 -2.38
C ALA A 100 2.13 -10.35 -1.30
N GLN A 101 1.10 -10.94 -0.68
CA GLN A 101 0.25 -10.34 0.36
C GLN A 101 0.56 -10.92 1.74
N THR A 102 0.64 -10.02 2.72
CA THR A 102 0.95 -10.30 4.13
C THR A 102 0.17 -9.39 5.06
N GLY A 103 0.46 -9.41 6.35
CA GLY A 103 -0.10 -8.48 7.35
C GLY A 103 -1.35 -8.99 8.05
N ASP A 104 -1.70 -10.27 7.86
CA ASP A 104 -2.70 -10.96 8.65
C ASP A 104 -2.02 -11.88 9.69
N PRO A 105 -2.15 -11.60 10.99
CA PRO A 105 -1.53 -12.44 12.03
C PRO A 105 -2.14 -13.83 12.12
N THR A 106 -3.35 -14.04 11.57
CA THR A 106 -4.01 -15.36 11.54
C THR A 106 -3.56 -16.20 10.34
N GLY A 107 -3.00 -15.57 9.31
CA GLY A 107 -2.56 -16.23 8.08
C GLY A 107 -3.70 -16.73 7.17
N THR A 108 -4.94 -16.37 7.46
CA THR A 108 -6.14 -16.85 6.72
C THR A 108 -6.59 -15.90 5.61
N GLY A 109 -6.06 -14.67 5.62
CA GLY A 109 -6.50 -13.57 4.76
C GLY A 109 -7.69 -12.77 5.32
N GLY A 110 -8.35 -13.26 6.36
CA GLY A 110 -9.48 -12.60 7.00
C GLY A 110 -9.15 -11.79 8.25
N GLY A 111 -7.91 -11.88 8.75
CA GLY A 111 -7.50 -11.22 9.99
C GLY A 111 -6.89 -9.83 9.76
N GLY A 112 -6.67 -9.12 10.89
CA GLY A 112 -6.04 -7.80 10.88
C GLY A 112 -5.61 -7.37 12.27
N SER A 113 -5.13 -6.13 12.40
CA SER A 113 -4.83 -5.54 13.70
C SER A 113 -6.12 -5.20 14.45
N LYS A 114 -5.99 -4.97 15.77
CA LYS A 114 -7.12 -4.50 16.61
C LYS A 114 -7.43 -3.00 16.44
N LEU A 115 -6.66 -2.30 15.61
CA LEU A 115 -6.89 -0.88 15.35
C LEU A 115 -8.08 -0.71 14.39
N PRO A 116 -8.78 0.45 14.41
CA PRO A 116 -9.87 0.71 13.48
C PRO A 116 -9.42 0.65 12.01
N ASP A 117 -10.32 0.30 11.10
CA ASP A 117 -10.07 0.37 9.68
C ASP A 117 -9.78 1.79 9.22
N LEU A 118 -9.07 1.92 8.13
CA LEU A 118 -8.63 3.19 7.55
C LEU A 118 -9.50 3.57 6.35
N LYS A 119 -9.83 4.85 6.27
CA LYS A 119 -10.40 5.43 5.05
C LYS A 119 -9.38 5.35 3.92
N ALA A 120 -9.87 5.10 2.71
CA ALA A 120 -9.03 5.04 1.53
C ALA A 120 -8.27 6.36 1.28
N GLU A 121 -7.00 6.24 0.93
CA GLU A 121 -6.14 7.35 0.49
C GLU A 121 -5.69 7.10 -0.96
N PHE A 122 -6.67 6.96 -1.88
CA PHE A 122 -6.39 6.72 -3.27
C PHE A 122 -5.60 7.88 -3.89
N ASN A 123 -4.52 7.54 -4.55
CA ASN A 123 -3.61 8.51 -5.15
C ASN A 123 -3.22 8.08 -6.58
N PRO A 124 -2.58 8.96 -7.37
CA PRO A 124 -2.26 8.68 -8.77
C PRO A 124 -1.02 7.78 -8.96
N MET A 125 -0.41 7.30 -7.88
CA MET A 125 0.80 6.47 -7.99
C MET A 125 0.48 5.11 -8.61
N PRO A 126 1.21 4.70 -9.68
CA PRO A 126 0.91 3.48 -10.39
C PRO A 126 1.39 2.23 -9.63
N HIS A 127 0.66 1.13 -9.80
CA HIS A 127 1.05 -0.19 -9.29
C HIS A 127 2.12 -0.82 -10.20
N LEU A 128 3.35 -0.35 -10.04
CA LEU A 128 4.54 -0.90 -10.70
C LEU A 128 5.19 -1.99 -9.85
N ARG A 129 6.18 -2.70 -10.41
CA ARG A 129 7.01 -3.63 -9.65
C ARG A 129 7.58 -2.97 -8.39
N GLY A 130 7.45 -3.64 -7.23
CA GLY A 130 7.90 -3.16 -5.93
C GLY A 130 6.96 -2.14 -5.28
N THR A 131 5.78 -1.87 -5.85
CA THR A 131 4.77 -1.01 -5.18
C THR A 131 4.26 -1.70 -3.91
N LEU A 132 4.16 -0.92 -2.84
CA LEU A 132 3.47 -1.28 -1.60
C LEU A 132 2.05 -0.71 -1.65
N SER A 133 1.05 -1.58 -1.54
CA SER A 133 -0.35 -1.17 -1.60
C SER A 133 -1.17 -1.90 -0.53
N MET A 134 -2.15 -1.22 0.05
CA MET A 134 -2.99 -1.80 1.11
C MET A 134 -3.99 -2.80 0.54
N ALA A 135 -4.08 -3.96 1.17
CA ALA A 135 -5.18 -4.88 0.94
C ALA A 135 -6.44 -4.40 1.68
N ARG A 136 -7.60 -4.72 1.15
CA ARG A 136 -8.92 -4.37 1.68
C ARG A 136 -9.98 -5.35 1.23
N THR A 137 -11.14 -5.32 1.85
CA THR A 137 -12.35 -6.00 1.37
C THR A 137 -12.96 -5.23 0.18
N ASP A 138 -14.18 -5.54 -0.21
CA ASP A 138 -14.88 -4.77 -1.25
C ASP A 138 -15.15 -3.33 -0.82
N SER A 139 -15.28 -3.06 0.48
CA SER A 139 -15.38 -1.69 1.00
C SER A 139 -14.06 -0.94 0.81
N PRO A 140 -14.05 0.24 0.18
CA PRO A 140 -12.86 1.06 0.04
C PRO A 140 -12.20 1.44 1.38
N ASP A 141 -12.99 1.63 2.43
CA ASP A 141 -12.60 2.11 3.75
C ASP A 141 -12.40 0.96 4.75
N SER A 142 -11.87 -0.18 4.29
CA SER A 142 -11.64 -1.38 5.11
C SER A 142 -10.18 -1.83 5.16
N ALA A 143 -9.24 -0.98 4.76
CA ALA A 143 -7.82 -1.27 4.93
C ALA A 143 -7.44 -1.25 6.41
N ASN A 144 -6.60 -2.21 6.86
CA ASN A 144 -6.23 -2.32 8.26
C ASN A 144 -4.72 -2.52 8.44
N SER A 145 -4.23 -3.76 8.39
CA SER A 145 -2.81 -4.11 8.54
C SER A 145 -2.27 -4.89 7.35
N GLN A 146 -3.14 -5.46 6.51
CA GLN A 146 -2.72 -6.25 5.37
C GLN A 146 -2.26 -5.36 4.22
N PHE A 147 -1.16 -5.74 3.59
CA PHE A 147 -0.63 -5.07 2.41
C PHE A 147 0.00 -6.09 1.45
N PHE A 148 0.23 -5.66 0.22
CA PHE A 148 0.90 -6.48 -0.77
C PHE A 148 2.03 -5.74 -1.48
N ILE A 149 3.00 -6.52 -1.97
CA ILE A 149 4.14 -6.08 -2.78
C ILE A 149 3.91 -6.58 -4.20
N VAL A 150 3.90 -5.67 -5.17
CA VAL A 150 3.61 -5.98 -6.57
C VAL A 150 4.83 -6.58 -7.26
N PHE A 151 4.68 -7.73 -7.93
CA PHE A 151 5.74 -8.34 -8.74
C PHE A 151 5.84 -7.72 -10.14
N TYR A 152 4.70 -7.47 -10.79
CA TYR A 152 4.62 -6.92 -12.15
C TYR A 152 3.54 -5.83 -12.22
N PRO A 153 3.67 -4.85 -13.12
CA PRO A 153 2.73 -3.74 -13.22
C PRO A 153 1.26 -4.20 -13.32
N ARG A 154 0.39 -3.55 -12.53
CA ARG A 154 -1.05 -3.86 -12.43
C ARG A 154 -1.89 -2.58 -12.44
N PHE A 155 -1.92 -1.89 -13.57
CA PHE A 155 -2.62 -0.60 -13.73
C PHE A 155 -4.15 -0.68 -13.47
N ALA A 156 -4.75 -1.88 -13.53
CA ALA A 156 -6.15 -2.08 -13.15
C ALA A 156 -6.45 -1.77 -11.67
N LEU A 157 -5.43 -1.71 -10.81
CA LEU A 157 -5.52 -1.36 -9.39
C LEU A 157 -5.37 0.14 -9.14
N ASP A 158 -4.88 0.91 -10.12
CA ASP A 158 -4.59 2.32 -9.96
C ASP A 158 -5.84 3.11 -9.55
N ARG A 159 -5.69 4.00 -8.57
CA ARG A 159 -6.75 4.81 -7.98
C ARG A 159 -7.90 4.02 -7.33
N LYS A 160 -7.73 2.69 -7.15
CA LYS A 160 -8.70 1.80 -6.49
C LYS A 160 -8.13 1.17 -5.22
N TYR A 161 -6.81 1.20 -5.07
CA TYR A 161 -6.07 0.74 -3.90
C TYR A 161 -5.12 1.83 -3.44
N THR A 162 -4.90 1.92 -2.13
CA THR A 162 -4.02 2.93 -1.53
C THR A 162 -2.57 2.52 -1.67
N VAL A 163 -1.84 3.17 -2.55
CA VAL A 163 -0.38 3.03 -2.65
C VAL A 163 0.27 3.88 -1.56
N PHE A 164 1.12 3.27 -0.72
CA PHE A 164 1.73 3.95 0.41
C PHE A 164 3.27 3.90 0.43
N GLY A 165 3.90 3.26 -0.57
CA GLY A 165 5.35 3.17 -0.63
C GLY A 165 5.90 2.31 -1.75
N ARG A 166 7.22 2.05 -1.66
CA ARG A 166 7.99 1.25 -2.63
C ARG A 166 9.04 0.40 -1.94
N VAL A 167 9.32 -0.76 -2.51
CA VAL A 167 10.55 -1.51 -2.23
C VAL A 167 11.72 -0.75 -2.87
N ILE A 168 12.71 -0.38 -2.07
CA ILE A 168 13.93 0.30 -2.51
C ILE A 168 15.17 -0.60 -2.45
N GLY A 169 15.06 -1.77 -1.81
CA GLY A 169 16.12 -2.77 -1.75
C GLY A 169 15.56 -4.16 -1.50
N GLY A 170 16.24 -5.20 -1.97
CA GLY A 170 15.86 -6.59 -1.72
C GLY A 170 14.69 -7.10 -2.58
N MET A 171 14.40 -6.50 -3.74
CA MET A 171 13.32 -6.98 -4.61
C MET A 171 13.57 -8.42 -5.11
N GLY A 172 14.83 -8.85 -5.26
CA GLY A 172 15.17 -10.24 -5.54
C GLY A 172 14.76 -11.20 -4.41
N VAL A 173 14.78 -10.73 -3.15
CA VAL A 173 14.28 -11.51 -2.00
C VAL A 173 12.77 -11.65 -2.07
N VAL A 174 12.06 -10.59 -2.48
CA VAL A 174 10.61 -10.64 -2.68
C VAL A 174 10.24 -11.66 -3.77
N ASP A 175 11.05 -11.78 -4.82
CA ASP A 175 10.83 -12.75 -5.90
C ASP A 175 10.93 -14.21 -5.43
N THR A 176 11.69 -14.49 -4.37
CA THR A 176 11.84 -15.84 -3.81
C THR A 176 10.81 -16.20 -2.74
N ILE A 177 9.86 -15.31 -2.46
CA ILE A 177 8.71 -15.63 -1.58
C ILE A 177 7.91 -16.75 -2.24
N GLU A 178 7.65 -17.81 -1.47
CA GLU A 178 6.95 -18.99 -1.96
C GLU A 178 5.53 -18.66 -2.44
N ARG A 179 5.16 -19.18 -3.62
CA ARG A 179 3.87 -18.96 -4.27
C ARG A 179 2.81 -19.87 -3.68
N GLY A 180 1.57 -19.40 -3.62
CA GLY A 180 0.41 -20.16 -3.14
C GLY A 180 -0.66 -19.28 -2.47
N GLU A 181 -1.87 -19.83 -2.30
CA GLU A 181 -3.03 -19.16 -1.68
C GLU A 181 -3.73 -20.12 -0.68
N PRO A 182 -3.13 -20.46 0.49
CA PRO A 182 -1.80 -20.11 0.98
C PRO A 182 -0.66 -20.98 0.37
N PRO A 183 0.62 -20.51 0.46
CA PRO A 183 1.78 -21.35 0.14
C PRO A 183 1.86 -22.57 1.05
N GLU A 184 2.50 -23.65 0.59
CA GLU A 184 2.70 -24.88 1.39
C GLU A 184 3.69 -24.63 2.54
N HIS A 185 4.80 -23.90 2.27
CA HIS A 185 5.79 -23.49 3.26
C HIS A 185 5.92 -21.96 3.28
N PRO A 186 4.96 -21.25 3.91
CA PRO A 186 4.87 -19.80 3.79
C PRO A 186 6.12 -19.08 4.28
N THR A 187 6.66 -18.18 3.48
CA THR A 187 7.69 -17.25 3.91
C THR A 187 7.14 -16.37 5.04
N LYS A 188 7.93 -16.19 6.12
CA LYS A 188 7.57 -15.39 7.30
C LYS A 188 8.39 -14.11 7.37
N ILE A 189 7.81 -13.07 7.92
CA ILE A 189 8.55 -11.91 8.41
C ILE A 189 9.13 -12.28 9.77
N ILE A 190 10.45 -12.48 9.85
CA ILE A 190 11.13 -12.81 11.11
C ILE A 190 11.20 -11.56 11.99
N GLN A 191 11.54 -10.44 11.38
CA GLN A 191 11.62 -9.13 12.05
C GLN A 191 11.19 -8.03 11.09
N ALA A 192 10.29 -7.17 11.57
CA ALA A 192 10.00 -5.89 10.96
C ALA A 192 10.53 -4.79 11.88
N SER A 193 11.31 -3.84 11.35
CA SER A 193 11.89 -2.75 12.15
C SER A 193 11.94 -1.45 11.35
N MET A 194 11.89 -0.32 12.07
CA MET A 194 12.22 0.97 11.47
C MET A 194 13.73 1.07 11.27
N ALA A 195 14.19 1.75 10.22
CA ALA A 195 15.63 1.96 10.03
C ALA A 195 16.24 2.77 11.18
N THR A 196 15.46 3.63 11.83
CA THR A 196 15.85 4.40 13.02
C THR A 196 16.11 3.55 14.26
N ASP A 197 15.59 2.33 14.32
CA ASP A 197 15.75 1.46 15.49
C ASP A 197 17.15 0.83 15.55
N ASN A 198 17.89 0.84 14.43
CA ASN A 198 19.24 0.28 14.30
C ASN A 198 19.35 -1.18 14.77
N LEU A 199 18.26 -1.96 14.63
CA LEU A 199 18.26 -3.35 15.05
C LEU A 199 19.13 -4.19 14.11
N PRO A 200 19.97 -5.11 14.67
CA PRO A 200 20.74 -6.03 13.86
C PRO A 200 19.80 -6.98 13.10
N ARG A 201 20.28 -7.46 11.95
CA ARG A 201 19.56 -8.52 11.24
C ARG A 201 19.51 -9.79 12.10
N PRO A 202 18.34 -10.47 12.17
CA PRO A 202 18.25 -11.77 12.82
C PRO A 202 19.23 -12.76 12.20
N VAL A 203 19.94 -13.51 13.04
CA VAL A 203 20.73 -14.66 12.59
C VAL A 203 19.76 -15.82 12.40
N LEU A 204 19.54 -16.21 11.16
CA LEU A 204 18.75 -17.41 10.88
C LEU A 204 19.57 -18.63 11.20
N ALA A 205 18.99 -19.58 11.93
CA ALA A 205 19.63 -20.89 12.07
C ALA A 205 19.83 -21.49 10.67
N PRO A 206 20.96 -22.16 10.41
CA PRO A 206 21.14 -22.90 9.18
C PRO A 206 19.94 -23.82 8.97
N PRO A 207 19.48 -24.01 7.73
CA PRO A 207 18.43 -25.00 7.48
C PRO A 207 18.85 -26.33 8.11
N ALA A 208 17.94 -26.94 8.87
CA ALA A 208 18.23 -28.24 9.46
C ALA A 208 18.72 -29.17 8.35
N VAL A 209 19.94 -29.67 8.49
CA VAL A 209 20.46 -30.65 7.56
C VAL A 209 19.52 -31.85 7.66
N MET A 210 18.67 -32.03 6.65
CA MET A 210 17.86 -33.26 6.56
C MET A 210 18.83 -34.40 6.67
N PRO A 211 18.62 -35.38 7.60
CA PRO A 211 19.50 -36.55 7.65
C PRO A 211 19.51 -37.14 6.25
N THR A 212 20.71 -37.26 5.69
CA THR A 212 20.91 -37.87 4.38
C THR A 212 20.14 -39.17 4.35
N ALA A 213 19.23 -39.32 3.37
CA ALA A 213 18.45 -40.56 3.24
C ALA A 213 19.39 -41.74 3.38
N VAL A 214 19.11 -42.62 4.37
CA VAL A 214 19.90 -43.80 4.62
C VAL A 214 19.92 -44.60 3.31
N THR A 215 21.09 -44.68 2.67
CA THR A 215 21.23 -45.42 1.43
C THR A 215 20.94 -46.89 1.67
N ALA A 216 20.38 -47.58 0.68
CA ALA A 216 20.00 -49.01 0.78
C ALA A 216 21.14 -49.92 1.29
N ASP A 217 22.40 -49.51 1.07
CA ASP A 217 23.61 -50.18 1.57
C ASP A 217 23.79 -50.12 3.09
N GLN A 218 23.24 -49.12 3.78
CA GLN A 218 23.29 -49.05 5.24
C GLN A 218 22.23 -49.92 5.92
N LEU A 219 21.16 -50.28 5.20
CA LEU A 219 20.12 -51.18 5.67
C LEU A 219 20.52 -52.68 5.51
N SER A 220 21.46 -53.00 4.60
CA SER A 220 21.91 -54.39 4.39
C SER A 220 22.90 -54.87 5.45
N ASN A 221 23.65 -53.94 6.11
CA ASN A 221 24.66 -54.31 7.12
C ASN A 221 24.13 -54.52 8.55
N SER A 222 22.82 -54.31 8.80
CA SER A 222 22.23 -54.52 10.13
C SER A 222 21.65 -55.91 10.34
N LYS A 223 21.82 -56.87 9.39
CA LYS A 223 21.29 -58.26 9.47
C LYS A 223 22.33 -59.37 9.64
N SER A 224 23.59 -59.01 9.95
CA SER A 224 24.61 -60.01 10.22
C SER A 224 25.33 -59.69 11.54
N ASN A 225 24.64 -59.95 12.66
CA ASN A 225 25.21 -60.31 13.97
C ASN A 225 24.12 -61.02 14.80
#